data_99b17b23f75672076115b250a738bb9c
#
_entry.id   99b17b23f75672076115b250a738bb9c
#
_cell.length_a   1.000
_cell.length_b   1.000
_cell.length_c   1.000
_cell.angle_alpha   90.00
_cell.angle_beta   90.00
_cell.angle_gamma   90.00
#
_symmetry.space_group_name_H-M   'P 1'
#
loop_
_entity.id
_entity.type
_entity.pdbx_description
1 polymer ?
#
loop_
_entity_poly.entity_id
_entity_poly.type
_entity_poly.pdbx_seq_one_letter_code
_entity_poly.pdbx_strand_id
1 'polypeptide(L)'
;RRLAGEAGVRAILVRSEGKGFCAGGTTALVHELLDSEPARLRVMREARDLVQGMIDCELPIVSAINGAAVGAGAAVALLADVSIAGHKAKIIDGHTKLGVAAGDHAAVIWPLLCGMAKAKYHLLTCAPLDGAEAERIGLVSLVVPDDELLGKAREVACGLAAGSPSAIAFTKRSLNHWLRAAWPAFEHSLALEMLGFAGADAREGLAALNEKRAPRFGGGA
;
A
#
# COMPACT_ATOMS: atom_id res chain seq x y z
N ARG A 1 1.07 -2.69 16.27
CA ARG A 1 1.80 -2.58 17.57
C ARG A 1 1.27 -3.56 18.62
N ARG A 2 -0.07 -3.62 18.84
CA ARG A 2 -0.64 -4.53 19.87
C ARG A 2 -0.25 -6.00 19.65
N LEU A 3 -0.40 -6.53 18.43
CA LEU A 3 -0.09 -7.93 18.12
C LEU A 3 1.40 -8.30 18.34
N ALA A 4 2.32 -7.36 18.12
CA ALA A 4 3.75 -7.60 18.34
C ALA A 4 4.12 -7.76 19.82
N GLY A 5 3.25 -7.31 20.74
CA GLY A 5 3.43 -7.47 22.19
C GLY A 5 2.67 -8.65 22.80
N GLU A 6 1.89 -9.40 22.02
CA GLU A 6 1.10 -10.52 22.53
C GLU A 6 1.93 -11.80 22.64
N ALA A 7 1.91 -12.42 23.83
CA ALA A 7 2.62 -13.65 24.07
C ALA A 7 2.13 -14.77 23.14
N GLY A 8 3.07 -15.48 22.51
CA GLY A 8 2.77 -16.62 21.63
C GLY A 8 2.51 -16.23 20.16
N VAL A 9 2.35 -14.94 19.81
CA VAL A 9 2.27 -14.50 18.40
C VAL A 9 3.68 -14.47 17.81
N ARG A 10 3.89 -15.17 16.70
CA ARG A 10 5.20 -15.30 16.03
C ARG A 10 5.22 -14.84 14.58
N ALA A 11 4.05 -14.71 13.95
CA ALA A 11 3.87 -14.16 12.60
C ALA A 11 2.49 -13.52 12.50
N ILE A 12 2.34 -12.61 11.56
CA ILE A 12 1.08 -11.92 11.27
C ILE A 12 0.67 -12.25 9.84
N LEU A 13 -0.56 -12.76 9.66
CA LEU A 13 -1.17 -12.92 8.34
C LEU A 13 -2.27 -11.88 8.17
N VAL A 14 -2.10 -10.99 7.19
CA VAL A 14 -3.09 -9.98 6.79
C VAL A 14 -3.87 -10.50 5.59
N ARG A 15 -5.18 -10.62 5.74
CA ARG A 15 -6.10 -11.07 4.69
C ARG A 15 -7.41 -10.30 4.74
N SER A 16 -8.17 -10.33 3.68
CA SER A 16 -9.56 -9.88 3.67
C SER A 16 -10.51 -11.07 3.69
N GLU A 17 -11.70 -10.86 4.27
CA GLU A 17 -12.83 -11.79 4.17
C GLU A 17 -13.81 -11.40 3.04
N GLY A 18 -13.60 -10.23 2.44
CA GLY A 18 -14.41 -9.71 1.33
C GLY A 18 -13.90 -10.14 -0.04
N LYS A 19 -14.57 -9.62 -1.09
CA LYS A 19 -14.22 -9.88 -2.50
C LYS A 19 -12.90 -9.23 -2.94
N GLY A 20 -12.42 -8.21 -2.25
CA GLY A 20 -11.16 -7.53 -2.51
C GLY A 20 -10.33 -7.42 -1.24
N PHE A 21 -9.04 -7.14 -1.37
CA PHE A 21 -8.15 -7.00 -0.23
C PHE A 21 -8.48 -5.72 0.56
N CYS A 22 -8.34 -4.56 -0.08
CA CYS A 22 -8.73 -3.27 0.50
C CYS A 22 -8.77 -2.21 -0.62
N ALA A 23 -9.87 -1.49 -0.73
CA ALA A 23 -10.05 -0.47 -1.76
C ALA A 23 -9.49 0.92 -1.39
N GLY A 24 -8.81 1.03 -0.24
CA GLY A 24 -8.22 2.28 0.24
C GLY A 24 -9.23 3.20 0.95
N GLY A 25 -9.03 4.50 0.84
CA GLY A 25 -9.89 5.49 1.46
C GLY A 25 -11.31 5.52 0.89
N THR A 26 -12.30 5.81 1.74
CA THR A 26 -13.69 5.98 1.28
C THR A 26 -13.87 7.32 0.57
N THR A 27 -14.87 7.41 -0.31
CA THR A 27 -15.27 8.68 -0.94
C THR A 27 -15.57 9.77 0.10
N ALA A 28 -16.18 9.39 1.24
CA ALA A 28 -16.45 10.32 2.33
C ALA A 28 -15.15 10.90 2.94
N LEU A 29 -14.12 10.06 3.12
CA LEU A 29 -12.81 10.53 3.57
C LEU A 29 -12.17 11.49 2.56
N VAL A 30 -12.26 11.19 1.26
CA VAL A 30 -11.74 12.09 0.22
C VAL A 30 -12.44 13.45 0.27
N HIS A 31 -13.77 13.50 0.43
CA HIS A 31 -14.50 14.76 0.62
C HIS A 31 -14.00 15.53 1.85
N GLU A 32 -13.79 14.83 2.97
CA GLU A 32 -13.28 15.47 4.19
C GLU A 32 -11.88 16.07 3.96
N LEU A 33 -11.00 15.36 3.24
CA LEU A 33 -9.65 15.84 2.90
C LEU A 33 -9.67 17.09 2.00
N LEU A 34 -10.61 17.18 1.06
CA LEU A 34 -10.76 18.35 0.20
C LEU A 34 -11.10 19.62 0.99
N ASP A 35 -11.94 19.52 2.01
CA ASP A 35 -12.56 20.66 2.66
C ASP A 35 -11.95 21.01 4.03
N SER A 36 -11.16 20.10 4.63
CA SER A 36 -10.68 20.23 5.99
C SER A 36 -9.17 20.06 6.13
N GLU A 37 -8.46 21.15 6.46
CA GLU A 37 -7.04 21.08 6.84
C GLU A 37 -6.81 20.20 8.09
N PRO A 38 -7.60 20.29 9.18
CA PRO A 38 -7.46 19.38 10.30
C PRO A 38 -7.58 17.91 9.91
N ALA A 39 -8.45 17.56 8.93
CA ALA A 39 -8.57 16.21 8.43
C ALA A 39 -7.30 15.78 7.68
N ARG A 40 -6.75 16.63 6.81
CA ARG A 40 -5.47 16.36 6.13
C ARG A 40 -4.35 16.10 7.11
N LEU A 41 -4.22 16.94 8.14
CA LEU A 41 -3.20 16.76 9.18
C LEU A 41 -3.39 15.48 10.02
N ARG A 42 -4.64 15.10 10.27
CA ARG A 42 -4.98 13.84 10.94
C ARG A 42 -4.58 12.65 10.08
N VAL A 43 -5.03 12.61 8.83
CA VAL A 43 -4.75 11.49 7.91
C VAL A 43 -3.26 11.38 7.62
N MET A 44 -2.54 12.51 7.50
CA MET A 44 -1.09 12.51 7.36
C MET A 44 -0.39 11.81 8.53
N ARG A 45 -0.85 12.03 9.78
CA ARG A 45 -0.31 11.33 10.96
C ARG A 45 -0.67 9.84 10.93
N GLU A 46 -1.92 9.51 10.61
CA GLU A 46 -2.40 8.12 10.53
C GLU A 46 -1.64 7.31 9.46
N ALA A 47 -1.40 7.89 8.29
CA ALA A 47 -0.60 7.28 7.21
C ALA A 47 0.85 7.04 7.66
N ARG A 48 1.47 8.03 8.30
CA ARG A 48 2.80 7.90 8.89
C ARG A 48 2.86 6.78 9.93
N ASP A 49 1.90 6.76 10.86
CA ASP A 49 1.83 5.75 11.92
C ASP A 49 1.62 4.33 11.35
N LEU A 50 0.85 4.20 10.27
CA LEU A 50 0.65 2.94 9.57
C LEU A 50 1.97 2.43 8.96
N VAL A 51 2.60 3.24 8.12
CA VAL A 51 3.84 2.87 7.40
C VAL A 51 4.96 2.58 8.40
N GLN A 52 5.18 3.47 9.36
CA GLN A 52 6.17 3.27 10.42
C GLN A 52 5.87 2.03 11.26
N GLY A 53 4.60 1.82 11.62
CA GLY A 53 4.17 0.66 12.41
C GLY A 53 4.44 -0.68 11.72
N MET A 54 4.32 -0.75 10.40
CA MET A 54 4.66 -1.96 9.63
C MET A 54 6.17 -2.16 9.51
N ILE A 55 6.93 -1.08 9.27
CA ILE A 55 8.40 -1.13 9.18
C ILE A 55 9.04 -1.52 10.51
N ASP A 56 8.50 -1.04 11.63
CA ASP A 56 9.03 -1.26 12.97
C ASP A 56 8.48 -2.53 13.65
N CYS A 57 7.52 -3.21 13.04
CA CYS A 57 7.01 -4.48 13.56
C CYS A 57 8.11 -5.54 13.51
N GLU A 58 8.47 -6.12 14.65
CA GLU A 58 9.50 -7.18 14.73
C GLU A 58 8.99 -8.53 14.23
N LEU A 59 7.67 -8.77 14.27
CA LEU A 59 7.08 -9.98 13.72
C LEU A 59 7.05 -9.95 12.20
N PRO A 60 7.32 -11.08 11.54
CA PRO A 60 7.12 -11.17 10.09
C PRO A 60 5.64 -11.03 9.73
N ILE A 61 5.38 -10.27 8.69
CA ILE A 61 4.03 -9.99 8.17
C ILE A 61 3.90 -10.61 6.79
N VAL A 62 2.86 -11.41 6.59
CA VAL A 62 2.48 -11.98 5.29
C VAL A 62 1.16 -11.33 4.87
N SER A 63 1.05 -10.86 3.63
CA SER A 63 -0.21 -10.41 3.05
C SER A 63 -0.73 -11.40 2.00
N ALA A 64 -2.05 -11.67 2.05
CA ALA A 64 -2.76 -12.50 1.07
C ALA A 64 -3.71 -11.62 0.26
N ILE A 65 -3.31 -11.24 -0.96
CA ILE A 65 -3.98 -10.22 -1.78
C ILE A 65 -5.00 -10.89 -2.69
N ASN A 66 -6.27 -10.87 -2.27
CA ASN A 66 -7.40 -11.37 -3.03
C ASN A 66 -8.17 -10.21 -3.67
N GLY A 67 -8.10 -10.02 -4.98
CA GLY A 67 -8.81 -8.95 -5.68
C GLY A 67 -8.16 -7.57 -5.51
N ALA A 68 -8.96 -6.51 -5.32
CA ALA A 68 -8.46 -5.14 -5.35
C ALA A 68 -7.65 -4.77 -4.10
N ALA A 69 -6.46 -4.19 -4.33
CA ALA A 69 -5.62 -3.52 -3.34
C ALA A 69 -5.27 -2.12 -3.89
N VAL A 70 -5.85 -1.06 -3.33
CA VAL A 70 -5.80 0.30 -3.89
C VAL A 70 -5.35 1.31 -2.83
N GLY A 71 -4.46 2.24 -3.16
CA GLY A 71 -3.99 3.30 -2.26
C GLY A 71 -3.51 2.74 -0.92
N ALA A 72 -4.11 3.15 0.20
CA ALA A 72 -3.78 2.62 1.53
C ALA A 72 -3.92 1.08 1.64
N GLY A 73 -4.78 0.46 0.85
CA GLY A 73 -4.87 -1.00 0.75
C GLY A 73 -3.64 -1.61 0.10
N ALA A 74 -3.10 -0.97 -0.94
CA ALA A 74 -1.83 -1.37 -1.55
C ALA A 74 -0.65 -1.13 -0.59
N ALA A 75 -0.69 -0.05 0.22
CA ALA A 75 0.30 0.19 1.27
C ALA A 75 0.42 -1.01 2.23
N VAL A 76 -0.70 -1.45 2.81
CA VAL A 76 -0.71 -2.60 3.73
C VAL A 76 -0.28 -3.89 3.02
N ALA A 77 -0.71 -4.08 1.77
CA ALA A 77 -0.35 -5.27 1.00
C ALA A 77 1.16 -5.37 0.73
N LEU A 78 1.77 -4.25 0.29
CA LEU A 78 3.15 -4.21 -0.20
C LEU A 78 4.19 -3.93 0.89
N LEU A 79 3.79 -3.36 2.03
CA LEU A 79 4.65 -3.22 3.22
C LEU A 79 4.80 -4.52 4.02
N ALA A 80 4.02 -5.55 3.72
CA ALA A 80 4.23 -6.88 4.28
C ALA A 80 5.60 -7.43 3.85
N ASP A 81 6.23 -8.23 4.72
CA ASP A 81 7.54 -8.83 4.43
C ASP A 81 7.46 -9.87 3.30
N VAL A 82 6.32 -10.54 3.21
CA VAL A 82 5.99 -11.45 2.10
C VAL A 82 4.59 -11.11 1.61
N SER A 83 4.50 -10.65 0.37
CA SER A 83 3.22 -10.37 -0.30
C SER A 83 2.89 -11.47 -1.30
N ILE A 84 1.71 -12.08 -1.16
CA ILE A 84 1.24 -13.17 -2.03
C ILE A 84 -0.05 -12.72 -2.69
N ALA A 85 -0.06 -12.71 -4.02
CA ALA A 85 -1.22 -12.31 -4.80
C ALA A 85 -1.94 -13.52 -5.41
N GLY A 86 -3.26 -13.48 -5.47
CA GLY A 86 -4.03 -14.34 -6.36
C GLY A 86 -3.93 -13.85 -7.80
N HIS A 87 -4.21 -14.72 -8.78
CA HIS A 87 -4.20 -14.34 -10.21
C HIS A 87 -5.18 -13.19 -10.51
N LYS A 88 -6.32 -13.11 -9.80
CA LYS A 88 -7.31 -12.04 -9.95
C LYS A 88 -7.03 -10.80 -9.11
N ALA A 89 -5.92 -10.76 -8.39
CA ALA A 89 -5.52 -9.54 -7.67
C ALA A 89 -5.43 -8.36 -8.63
N LYS A 90 -5.80 -7.18 -8.15
CA LYS A 90 -5.66 -5.91 -8.89
C LYS A 90 -4.99 -4.90 -7.98
N ILE A 91 -3.74 -4.62 -8.23
CA ILE A 91 -2.97 -3.63 -7.49
C ILE A 91 -2.98 -2.33 -8.27
N ILE A 92 -3.47 -1.27 -7.64
CA ILE A 92 -3.66 0.02 -8.30
C ILE A 92 -3.24 1.13 -7.34
N ASP A 93 -2.40 2.04 -7.84
CA ASP A 93 -2.25 3.36 -7.25
C ASP A 93 -3.06 4.35 -8.08
N GLY A 94 -4.08 4.95 -7.48
CA GLY A 94 -5.06 5.79 -8.16
C GLY A 94 -4.85 7.30 -7.95
N HIS A 95 -3.82 7.70 -7.22
CA HIS A 95 -3.64 9.07 -6.73
C HIS A 95 -3.58 10.11 -7.86
N THR A 96 -2.81 9.88 -8.92
CA THR A 96 -2.70 10.86 -10.00
C THR A 96 -3.99 11.02 -10.82
N LYS A 97 -4.84 9.99 -10.90
CA LYS A 97 -6.19 10.11 -11.46
C LYS A 97 -7.15 10.84 -10.53
N LEU A 98 -6.90 10.78 -9.22
CA LEU A 98 -7.63 11.57 -8.23
C LEU A 98 -7.14 13.04 -8.20
N GLY A 99 -6.05 13.37 -8.88
CA GLY A 99 -5.48 14.71 -8.91
C GLY A 99 -4.56 15.03 -7.72
N VAL A 100 -4.02 14.03 -7.05
CA VAL A 100 -3.06 14.17 -5.95
C VAL A 100 -1.79 13.35 -6.20
N ALA A 101 -0.74 13.63 -5.47
CA ALA A 101 0.50 12.86 -5.54
C ALA A 101 0.31 11.46 -4.93
N ALA A 102 1.05 10.46 -5.41
CA ALA A 102 1.12 9.11 -4.84
C ALA A 102 2.02 9.14 -3.58
N GLY A 103 1.46 9.61 -2.46
CA GLY A 103 2.23 10.04 -1.29
C GLY A 103 2.23 9.10 -0.11
N ASP A 104 1.21 8.28 0.04
CA ASP A 104 0.95 7.51 1.26
C ASP A 104 1.92 6.32 1.49
N HIS A 105 2.53 5.78 0.45
CA HIS A 105 3.53 4.69 0.51
C HIS A 105 4.29 4.52 -0.80
N ALA A 106 3.64 4.85 -1.90
CA ALA A 106 4.03 4.37 -3.22
C ALA A 106 5.40 4.88 -3.65
N ALA A 107 5.69 6.17 -3.40
CA ALA A 107 6.96 6.77 -3.77
C ALA A 107 8.17 6.13 -3.08
N VAL A 108 7.99 5.46 -1.95
CA VAL A 108 9.07 4.79 -1.22
C VAL A 108 9.16 3.31 -1.53
N ILE A 109 8.01 2.61 -1.60
CA ILE A 109 8.01 1.15 -1.69
C ILE A 109 8.18 0.68 -3.14
N TRP A 110 7.42 1.24 -4.07
CA TRP A 110 7.42 0.74 -5.44
C TRP A 110 8.81 0.79 -6.09
N PRO A 111 9.60 1.87 -5.98
CA PRO A 111 10.95 1.89 -6.55
C PRO A 111 11.88 0.82 -5.97
N LEU A 112 11.73 0.47 -4.68
CA LEU A 112 12.53 -0.57 -4.04
C LEU A 112 12.12 -1.98 -4.47
N LEU A 113 10.82 -2.20 -4.76
CA LEU A 113 10.31 -3.50 -5.16
C LEU A 113 10.49 -3.76 -6.67
N CYS A 114 10.02 -2.86 -7.54
CA CYS A 114 9.98 -3.10 -8.99
C CYS A 114 10.89 -2.18 -9.80
N GLY A 115 11.74 -1.40 -9.14
CA GLY A 115 12.63 -0.44 -9.78
C GLY A 115 11.92 0.84 -10.25
N MET A 116 12.70 1.93 -10.39
CA MET A 116 12.19 3.29 -10.65
C MET A 116 11.39 3.38 -11.96
N ALA A 117 11.79 2.67 -13.02
CA ALA A 117 11.12 2.75 -14.31
C ALA A 117 9.69 2.21 -14.25
N LYS A 118 9.48 1.04 -13.63
CA LYS A 118 8.16 0.44 -13.46
C LYS A 118 7.32 1.23 -12.46
N ALA A 119 7.92 1.65 -11.35
CA ALA A 119 7.25 2.52 -10.38
C ALA A 119 6.69 3.78 -11.05
N LYS A 120 7.51 4.54 -11.78
CA LYS A 120 7.06 5.73 -12.52
C LYS A 120 5.94 5.42 -13.51
N TYR A 121 6.07 4.35 -14.29
CA TYR A 121 5.04 4.00 -15.27
C TYR A 121 3.68 3.80 -14.58
N HIS A 122 3.61 2.94 -13.57
CA HIS A 122 2.34 2.63 -12.92
C HIS A 122 1.79 3.79 -12.07
N LEU A 123 2.65 4.49 -11.33
CA LEU A 123 2.22 5.59 -10.46
C LEU A 123 1.77 6.82 -11.23
N LEU A 124 2.42 7.15 -12.36
CA LEU A 124 2.05 8.31 -13.17
C LEU A 124 0.85 8.04 -14.08
N THR A 125 0.65 6.78 -14.51
CA THR A 125 -0.45 6.42 -15.41
C THR A 125 -1.66 5.82 -14.70
N CYS A 126 -1.53 5.44 -13.43
CA CYS A 126 -2.48 4.62 -12.68
C CYS A 126 -2.84 3.31 -13.42
N ALA A 127 -1.92 2.76 -14.22
CA ALA A 127 -2.13 1.50 -14.91
C ALA A 127 -2.24 0.36 -13.89
N PRO A 128 -3.35 -0.40 -13.88
CA PRO A 128 -3.52 -1.50 -12.93
C PRO A 128 -2.58 -2.65 -13.24
N LEU A 129 -2.22 -3.40 -12.21
CA LEU A 129 -1.46 -4.65 -12.29
C LEU A 129 -2.35 -5.80 -11.83
N ASP A 130 -2.33 -6.90 -12.56
CA ASP A 130 -2.81 -8.18 -12.04
C ASP A 130 -1.72 -8.88 -11.20
N GLY A 131 -2.08 -10.00 -10.56
CA GLY A 131 -1.14 -10.73 -9.71
C GLY A 131 0.09 -11.24 -10.47
N ALA A 132 -0.09 -11.70 -11.71
CA ALA A 132 0.98 -12.27 -12.50
C ALA A 132 1.99 -11.19 -12.96
N GLU A 133 1.51 -10.05 -13.42
CA GLU A 133 2.40 -8.93 -13.79
C GLU A 133 3.07 -8.31 -12.55
N ALA A 134 2.36 -8.23 -11.42
CA ALA A 134 2.93 -7.73 -10.17
C ALA A 134 4.10 -8.61 -9.69
N GLU A 135 3.97 -9.93 -9.78
CA GLU A 135 5.06 -10.87 -9.46
C GLU A 135 6.20 -10.76 -10.48
N ARG A 136 5.87 -10.76 -11.79
CA ARG A 136 6.86 -10.69 -12.86
C ARG A 136 7.78 -9.47 -12.74
N ILE A 137 7.26 -8.32 -12.30
CA ILE A 137 8.07 -7.10 -12.11
C ILE A 137 8.68 -6.98 -10.71
N GLY A 138 8.44 -7.94 -9.82
CA GLY A 138 8.96 -7.93 -8.45
C GLY A 138 8.18 -7.05 -7.47
N LEU A 139 6.96 -6.60 -7.80
CA LEU A 139 6.14 -5.79 -6.91
C LEU A 139 5.54 -6.63 -5.77
N VAL A 140 5.25 -7.90 -6.01
CA VAL A 140 4.85 -8.88 -5.00
C VAL A 140 5.81 -10.07 -4.98
N SER A 141 5.85 -10.77 -3.86
CA SER A 141 6.79 -11.88 -3.65
C SER A 141 6.41 -13.12 -4.43
N LEU A 142 5.11 -13.43 -4.52
CA LEU A 142 4.59 -14.65 -5.15
C LEU A 142 3.22 -14.38 -5.77
N VAL A 143 2.88 -15.15 -6.81
CA VAL A 143 1.52 -15.28 -7.34
C VAL A 143 1.10 -16.76 -7.32
N VAL A 144 -0.16 -17.01 -6.97
CA VAL A 144 -0.74 -18.36 -6.91
C VAL A 144 -2.18 -18.35 -7.45
N PRO A 145 -2.76 -19.51 -7.82
CA PRO A 145 -4.20 -19.63 -8.10
C PRO A 145 -5.04 -19.06 -6.95
N ASP A 146 -6.17 -18.42 -7.27
CA ASP A 146 -6.98 -17.70 -6.26
C ASP A 146 -7.48 -18.62 -5.14
N ASP A 147 -7.81 -19.86 -5.46
CA ASP A 147 -8.26 -20.88 -4.51
C ASP A 147 -7.14 -21.41 -3.61
N GLU A 148 -5.89 -21.30 -4.03
CA GLU A 148 -4.72 -21.69 -3.25
C GLU A 148 -4.17 -20.55 -2.36
N LEU A 149 -4.58 -19.30 -2.60
CA LEU A 149 -4.00 -18.10 -2.00
C LEU A 149 -3.93 -18.17 -0.47
N LEU A 150 -5.04 -18.48 0.18
CA LEU A 150 -5.09 -18.51 1.64
C LEU A 150 -4.29 -19.68 2.22
N GLY A 151 -4.30 -20.83 1.54
CA GLY A 151 -3.49 -21.99 1.89
C GLY A 151 -2.00 -21.66 1.86
N LYS A 152 -1.53 -21.08 0.76
CA LYS A 152 -0.14 -20.67 0.59
C LYS A 152 0.30 -19.61 1.58
N ALA A 153 -0.54 -18.61 1.82
CA ALA A 153 -0.23 -17.55 2.79
C ALA A 153 -0.13 -18.08 4.22
N ARG A 154 -0.97 -19.05 4.60
CA ARG A 154 -0.87 -19.73 5.89
C ARG A 154 0.38 -20.60 5.99
N GLU A 155 0.70 -21.37 4.95
CA GLU A 155 1.93 -22.17 4.87
C GLU A 155 3.16 -21.29 5.14
N VAL A 156 3.29 -20.15 4.43
CA VAL A 156 4.41 -19.22 4.60
C VAL A 156 4.43 -18.61 6.00
N ALA A 157 3.29 -18.15 6.51
CA ALA A 157 3.21 -17.56 7.85
C ALA A 157 3.55 -18.60 8.96
N CYS A 158 3.08 -19.84 8.83
CA CYS A 158 3.41 -20.91 9.75
C CYS A 158 4.90 -21.30 9.68
N GLY A 159 5.48 -21.34 8.48
CA GLY A 159 6.91 -21.56 8.29
C GLY A 159 7.76 -20.49 8.98
N LEU A 160 7.40 -19.23 8.82
CA LEU A 160 8.05 -18.09 9.52
C LEU A 160 7.87 -18.22 11.04
N ALA A 161 6.68 -18.55 11.50
CA ALA A 161 6.41 -18.74 12.93
C ALA A 161 7.19 -19.90 13.55
N ALA A 162 7.49 -20.94 12.79
CA ALA A 162 8.30 -22.08 13.22
C ALA A 162 9.81 -21.80 13.21
N GLY A 163 10.25 -20.75 12.50
CA GLY A 163 11.65 -20.38 12.37
C GLY A 163 12.25 -19.74 13.63
N SER A 164 13.54 -19.39 13.59
CA SER A 164 14.21 -18.68 14.67
C SER A 164 13.69 -17.25 14.81
N PRO A 165 13.04 -16.88 15.94
CA PRO A 165 12.45 -15.55 16.09
C PRO A 165 13.46 -14.41 15.96
N SER A 166 14.61 -14.54 16.63
CA SER A 166 15.66 -13.53 16.60
C SER A 166 16.29 -13.39 15.22
N ALA A 167 16.57 -14.51 14.54
CA ALA A 167 17.16 -14.47 13.20
C ALA A 167 16.22 -13.79 12.19
N ILE A 168 14.91 -14.11 12.24
CA ILE A 168 13.89 -13.51 11.37
C ILE A 168 13.76 -12.02 11.69
N ALA A 169 13.60 -11.63 12.96
CA ALA A 169 13.46 -10.26 13.38
C ALA A 169 14.69 -9.41 12.99
N PHE A 170 15.91 -9.94 13.20
CA PHE A 170 17.15 -9.21 12.86
C PHE A 170 17.35 -9.10 11.35
N THR A 171 17.01 -10.12 10.58
CA THR A 171 17.05 -10.06 9.11
C THR A 171 16.05 -9.03 8.60
N LYS A 172 14.79 -9.08 9.03
CA LYS A 172 13.77 -8.08 8.68
C LYS A 172 14.24 -6.66 9.05
N ARG A 173 14.73 -6.47 10.27
CA ARG A 173 15.23 -5.17 10.74
C ARG A 173 16.36 -4.64 9.85
N SER A 174 17.28 -5.51 9.42
CA SER A 174 18.37 -5.15 8.52
C SER A 174 17.86 -4.76 7.13
N LEU A 175 16.94 -5.53 6.56
CA LEU A 175 16.32 -5.22 5.26
C LEU A 175 15.50 -3.92 5.32
N ASN A 176 14.76 -3.68 6.41
CA ASN A 176 13.97 -2.47 6.60
C ASN A 176 14.81 -1.19 6.77
N HIS A 177 16.14 -1.28 6.87
CA HIS A 177 17.01 -0.11 6.77
C HIS A 177 16.92 0.58 5.41
N TRP A 178 16.65 -0.13 4.33
CA TRP A 178 16.40 0.48 3.02
C TRP A 178 15.15 1.35 3.02
N LEU A 179 14.07 0.89 3.66
CA LEU A 179 12.84 1.69 3.85
C LEU A 179 13.09 2.91 4.74
N ARG A 180 13.86 2.74 5.83
CA ARG A 180 14.22 3.86 6.71
C ARG A 180 15.13 4.88 6.02
N ALA A 181 16.06 4.43 5.18
CA ALA A 181 16.90 5.33 4.38
C ALA A 181 16.08 6.16 3.37
N ALA A 182 14.99 5.59 2.85
CA ALA A 182 14.06 6.27 1.96
C ALA A 182 12.97 7.10 2.69
N TRP A 183 12.99 7.15 4.04
CA TRP A 183 12.00 7.87 4.84
C TRP A 183 11.82 9.36 4.46
N PRO A 184 12.90 10.14 4.15
CA PRO A 184 12.72 11.51 3.67
C PRO A 184 11.88 11.60 2.38
N ALA A 185 11.98 10.63 1.48
CA ALA A 185 11.15 10.59 0.27
C ALA A 185 9.68 10.32 0.61
N PHE A 186 9.41 9.45 1.60
CA PHE A 186 8.06 9.21 2.09
C PHE A 186 7.44 10.47 2.70
N GLU A 187 8.12 11.13 3.64
CA GLU A 187 7.64 12.37 4.27
C GLU A 187 7.35 13.47 3.24
N HIS A 188 8.25 13.61 2.25
CA HIS A 188 8.06 14.57 1.17
C HIS A 188 6.84 14.24 0.31
N SER A 189 6.69 12.97 -0.13
CA SER A 189 5.57 12.56 -0.97
C SER A 189 4.22 12.66 -0.25
N LEU A 190 4.18 12.30 1.03
CA LEU A 190 2.98 12.41 1.86
C LEU A 190 2.55 13.88 2.06
N ALA A 191 3.51 14.79 2.25
CA ALA A 191 3.23 16.22 2.34
C ALA A 191 2.68 16.77 1.02
N LEU A 192 3.23 16.36 -0.13
CA LEU A 192 2.73 16.74 -1.45
C LEU A 192 1.33 16.19 -1.73
N GLU A 193 1.02 14.98 -1.29
CA GLU A 193 -0.33 14.42 -1.39
C GLU A 193 -1.33 15.28 -0.61
N MET A 194 -1.03 15.60 0.66
CA MET A 194 -1.90 16.43 1.50
C MET A 194 -2.06 17.85 0.94
N LEU A 195 -1.02 18.42 0.33
CA LEU A 195 -1.09 19.69 -0.39
C LEU A 195 -2.01 19.58 -1.60
N GLY A 196 -1.89 18.47 -2.36
CA GLY A 196 -2.72 18.20 -3.54
C GLY A 196 -4.22 18.17 -3.23
N PHE A 197 -4.62 17.62 -2.08
CA PHE A 197 -6.03 17.63 -1.64
C PHE A 197 -6.62 19.03 -1.43
N ALA A 198 -5.80 20.05 -1.24
CA ALA A 198 -6.27 21.43 -1.17
C ALA A 198 -6.50 22.05 -2.58
N GLY A 199 -6.05 21.39 -3.63
CA GLY A 199 -6.07 21.90 -5.02
C GLY A 199 -7.37 21.65 -5.77
N ALA A 200 -7.49 22.30 -6.93
CA ALA A 200 -8.63 22.17 -7.84
C ALA A 200 -8.67 20.77 -8.50
N ASP A 201 -7.50 20.19 -8.82
CA ASP A 201 -7.41 18.90 -9.51
C ASP A 201 -8.00 17.77 -8.66
N ALA A 202 -7.79 17.79 -7.32
CA ALA A 202 -8.39 16.79 -6.45
C ALA A 202 -9.93 16.86 -6.42
N ARG A 203 -10.51 18.06 -6.52
CA ARG A 203 -11.96 18.24 -6.64
C ARG A 203 -12.50 17.68 -7.95
N GLU A 204 -11.81 17.97 -9.06
CA GLU A 204 -12.16 17.43 -10.37
C GLU A 204 -12.01 15.90 -10.39
N GLY A 205 -10.92 15.37 -9.86
CA GLY A 205 -10.68 13.92 -9.78
C GLY A 205 -11.77 13.19 -9.01
N LEU A 206 -12.21 13.74 -7.87
CA LEU A 206 -13.31 13.17 -7.09
C LEU A 206 -14.65 13.28 -7.82
N ALA A 207 -14.94 14.41 -8.47
CA ALA A 207 -16.16 14.58 -9.28
C ALA A 207 -16.19 13.55 -10.42
N ALA A 208 -15.08 13.41 -11.15
CA ALA A 208 -14.95 12.44 -12.23
C ALA A 208 -15.13 10.99 -11.76
N LEU A 209 -14.57 10.65 -10.58
CA LEU A 209 -14.75 9.33 -9.96
C LEU A 209 -16.23 9.04 -9.66
N ASN A 210 -16.93 9.98 -9.03
CA ASN A 210 -18.35 9.86 -8.69
C ASN A 210 -19.25 9.75 -9.93
N GLU A 211 -18.93 10.52 -10.97
CA GLU A 211 -19.64 10.55 -12.25
C GLU A 211 -19.21 9.42 -13.21
N LYS A 212 -18.22 8.61 -12.83
CA LYS A 212 -17.66 7.50 -13.65
C LYS A 212 -17.18 7.98 -15.03
N ARG A 213 -16.58 9.15 -15.10
CA ARG A 213 -15.97 9.73 -16.32
C ARG A 213 -14.47 9.91 -16.18
N ALA A 214 -13.80 10.21 -17.27
CA ALA A 214 -12.41 10.66 -17.22
C ALA A 214 -12.33 12.06 -16.60
N PRO A 215 -11.34 12.33 -15.73
CA PRO A 215 -11.11 13.68 -15.20
C PRO A 215 -10.63 14.64 -16.30
N ARG A 216 -10.95 15.93 -16.14
CA ARG A 216 -10.55 17.01 -17.03
C ARG A 216 -9.73 18.02 -16.25
N PHE A 217 -8.44 17.71 -16.06
CA PHE A 217 -7.50 18.58 -15.36
C PHE A 217 -7.11 19.80 -16.20
N GLY A 218 -6.67 20.88 -15.55
CA GLY A 218 -6.21 22.09 -16.21
C GLY A 218 -7.28 23.16 -16.44
N GLY A 219 -8.45 23.07 -15.84
CA GLY A 219 -9.53 24.06 -15.93
C GLY A 219 -9.40 25.29 -15.02
N GLY A 220 -8.22 25.55 -14.47
CA GLY A 220 -8.01 26.62 -13.50
C GLY A 220 -6.61 27.23 -13.58
N ALA A 221 -6.23 27.76 -14.74
CA ALA A 221 -5.14 28.73 -14.88
C ALA A 221 -5.72 30.09 -15.29
#